data_086d2cbb051bc3704e35d336004ebb7d
#
_entry.id   086d2cbb051bc3704e35d336004ebb7d
#
_cell.length_a   1.000
_cell.length_b   1.000
_cell.length_c   1.000
_cell.angle_alpha   90.00
_cell.angle_beta   90.00
_cell.angle_gamma   90.00
#
_symmetry.space_group_name_H-M   'P 1'
#
loop_
_entity.id
_entity.type
_entity.pdbx_description
1 polymer ?
#
loop_
_entity_poly.entity_id
_entity_poly.type
_entity_poly.pdbx_seq_one_letter_code
_entity_poly.pdbx_strand_id
1 'polypeptide(L)'
;MNKRTSKKKSVKKTEAPAVVMQEEEVCVGELDQYLFGQGTHYDIYKKLGAHKTKRDGKTGIYFAVWAPNAESVNLIGEFNGWDEENIPMKRLEPLGIYEVFVPEAKVGMLYKYLVHGKDGRKHYKADPFANSSEMRPGNASKIADLTKFKWSDSAWMKRREKQNVDEMPMSIYEVHPGSWKKHPWKEEDEDGFYSYKELAHSLADYVKDMGYTHVELMGIAEHPFDGSWGYQVTGYYAPTSRFGTPADFMYLVNYLHKNKIGVILDWVPAHFPKDAHGLAEFDGTPVYEYADPRKGEHPDWGTKVFDFGKNEVKNFLIANALFWIEQFHVDGLRVDAVASILYLDYGRQDGQWVPNKYGGNKNLEAIEFFKHLNSVVLGRNHGTMMIAEESTAWPMVTGRPEDDGLGFSMKWNMGWMHDFLEYMKLDPYFRKYNHNK
;
A
#
# COMPACT_ATOMS: atom_id res chain seq x y z
N MET A 1 -49.70 -11.13 -62.83
CA MET A 1 -48.43 -10.78 -62.24
C MET A 1 -48.69 -9.82 -61.04
N ASN A 2 -48.80 -10.34 -59.83
CA ASN A 2 -49.10 -9.54 -58.65
C ASN A 2 -47.83 -9.36 -57.81
N LYS A 3 -47.36 -8.13 -57.73
CA LYS A 3 -46.27 -7.76 -56.80
C LYS A 3 -46.86 -7.56 -55.40
N ARG A 4 -46.46 -8.46 -54.43
CA ARG A 4 -46.71 -8.27 -53.00
C ARG A 4 -45.58 -7.38 -52.38
N THR A 5 -45.95 -6.21 -51.94
CA THR A 5 -45.11 -5.33 -51.15
C THR A 5 -45.27 -5.72 -49.72
N SER A 6 -44.15 -6.21 -49.07
CA SER A 6 -44.09 -6.49 -47.65
C SER A 6 -43.71 -5.22 -46.87
N LYS A 7 -44.63 -4.72 -46.03
CA LYS A 7 -44.36 -3.66 -45.07
C LYS A 7 -43.56 -4.24 -43.87
N LYS A 8 -42.30 -3.86 -43.71
CA LYS A 8 -41.55 -4.07 -42.48
C LYS A 8 -42.11 -3.18 -41.36
N LYS A 9 -42.66 -3.79 -40.31
CA LYS A 9 -43.01 -3.13 -39.07
C LYS A 9 -41.70 -2.84 -38.29
N SER A 10 -41.42 -1.57 -38.02
CA SER A 10 -40.36 -1.15 -37.10
C SER A 10 -40.76 -1.46 -35.66
N VAL A 11 -40.03 -2.35 -35.00
CA VAL A 11 -40.15 -2.60 -33.56
C VAL A 11 -39.39 -1.46 -32.86
N LYS A 12 -40.12 -0.60 -32.14
CA LYS A 12 -39.53 0.36 -31.22
C LYS A 12 -38.84 -0.43 -30.12
N LYS A 13 -37.49 -0.31 -30.00
CA LYS A 13 -36.76 -0.70 -28.81
C LYS A 13 -37.22 0.20 -27.68
N THR A 14 -37.88 -0.35 -26.68
CA THR A 14 -38.08 0.25 -25.36
C THR A 14 -36.74 0.21 -24.65
N GLU A 15 -36.14 1.36 -24.44
CA GLU A 15 -34.99 1.50 -23.53
C GLU A 15 -35.45 1.09 -22.13
N ALA A 16 -34.76 0.13 -21.54
CA ALA A 16 -34.94 -0.20 -20.12
C ALA A 16 -34.59 1.03 -19.28
N PRO A 17 -35.32 1.32 -18.20
CA PRO A 17 -34.99 2.43 -17.33
C PRO A 17 -33.57 2.24 -16.76
N ALA A 18 -32.75 3.29 -16.86
CA ALA A 18 -31.44 3.32 -16.22
C ALA A 18 -31.64 3.05 -14.71
N VAL A 19 -31.08 1.96 -14.23
CA VAL A 19 -31.00 1.69 -12.79
C VAL A 19 -30.09 2.76 -12.23
N VAL A 20 -30.68 3.76 -11.57
CA VAL A 20 -29.95 4.73 -10.75
C VAL A 20 -29.42 3.91 -9.58
N MET A 21 -28.16 3.51 -9.65
CA MET A 21 -27.45 2.97 -8.51
C MET A 21 -27.49 4.07 -7.43
N GLN A 22 -28.26 3.86 -6.37
CA GLN A 22 -28.15 4.69 -5.18
C GLN A 22 -26.73 4.53 -4.66
N GLU A 23 -26.02 5.65 -4.49
CA GLU A 23 -24.72 5.64 -3.79
C GLU A 23 -24.99 5.03 -2.40
N GLU A 24 -24.44 3.84 -2.16
CA GLU A 24 -24.57 3.20 -0.85
C GLU A 24 -23.92 4.08 0.22
N GLU A 25 -24.61 4.26 1.34
CA GLU A 25 -24.08 4.99 2.49
C GLU A 25 -22.84 4.25 3.03
N VAL A 26 -21.69 4.96 3.08
CA VAL A 26 -20.50 4.38 3.69
C VAL A 26 -20.64 4.37 5.20
N CYS A 27 -20.55 3.21 5.83
CA CYS A 27 -20.53 3.00 7.27
C CYS A 27 -19.83 1.68 7.60
N VAL A 28 -19.43 1.52 8.85
CA VAL A 28 -18.91 0.23 9.37
C VAL A 28 -20.07 -0.52 10.03
N GLY A 29 -20.46 -1.65 9.42
CA GLY A 29 -21.49 -2.53 9.95
C GLY A 29 -20.93 -3.65 10.85
N GLU A 30 -21.84 -4.47 11.40
CA GLU A 30 -21.47 -5.64 12.22
C GLU A 30 -20.66 -6.68 11.41
N LEU A 31 -21.04 -6.90 10.15
CA LEU A 31 -20.32 -7.81 9.27
C LEU A 31 -18.90 -7.29 8.97
N ASP A 32 -18.75 -5.98 8.77
CA ASP A 32 -17.42 -5.37 8.55
C ASP A 32 -16.51 -5.58 9.76
N GLN A 33 -17.04 -5.37 10.99
CA GLN A 33 -16.31 -5.62 12.22
C GLN A 33 -15.96 -7.10 12.37
N TYR A 34 -16.90 -8.01 12.14
CA TYR A 34 -16.65 -9.44 12.22
C TYR A 34 -15.53 -9.88 11.27
N LEU A 35 -15.62 -9.51 9.99
CA LEU A 35 -14.63 -9.87 8.98
C LEU A 35 -13.26 -9.25 9.27
N PHE A 36 -13.21 -8.00 9.76
CA PHE A 36 -11.97 -7.33 10.15
C PHE A 36 -11.29 -8.04 11.31
N GLY A 37 -12.05 -8.40 12.36
CA GLY A 37 -11.55 -9.18 13.50
C GLY A 37 -11.14 -10.62 13.15
N GLN A 38 -11.64 -11.17 12.01
CA GLN A 38 -11.17 -12.46 11.48
C GLN A 38 -9.94 -12.30 10.54
N GLY A 39 -9.54 -11.10 10.19
CA GLY A 39 -8.43 -10.84 9.25
C GLY A 39 -8.80 -11.10 7.77
N THR A 40 -10.09 -11.04 7.43
CA THR A 40 -10.61 -11.42 6.10
C THR A 40 -11.43 -10.34 5.41
N HIS A 41 -11.44 -9.12 5.95
CA HIS A 41 -12.09 -7.98 5.32
C HIS A 41 -11.15 -7.29 4.33
N TYR A 42 -10.93 -7.88 3.18
CA TYR A 42 -9.93 -7.38 2.20
C TYR A 42 -10.26 -6.03 1.57
N ASP A 43 -11.50 -5.58 1.66
CA ASP A 43 -11.97 -4.27 1.19
C ASP A 43 -12.17 -3.25 2.33
N ILE A 44 -11.61 -3.48 3.51
CA ILE A 44 -11.79 -2.64 4.71
C ILE A 44 -11.37 -1.17 4.45
N TYR A 45 -10.44 -0.92 3.54
CA TYR A 45 -10.02 0.41 3.11
C TYR A 45 -11.14 1.24 2.45
N LYS A 46 -12.26 0.63 2.09
CA LYS A 46 -13.49 1.31 1.63
C LYS A 46 -14.40 1.74 2.78
N LYS A 47 -14.05 1.35 4.01
CA LYS A 47 -14.82 1.59 5.23
C LYS A 47 -14.05 2.42 6.26
N LEU A 48 -12.80 2.03 6.57
CA LEU A 48 -11.90 2.81 7.42
C LEU A 48 -11.20 3.89 6.60
N GLY A 49 -10.91 5.02 7.25
CA GLY A 49 -10.39 6.22 6.59
C GLY A 49 -11.44 7.30 6.43
N ALA A 50 -11.24 8.19 5.45
CA ALA A 50 -12.11 9.32 5.14
C ALA A 50 -12.81 9.13 3.78
N HIS A 51 -14.13 8.97 3.79
CA HIS A 51 -14.92 8.64 2.60
C HIS A 51 -16.04 9.64 2.35
N LYS A 52 -16.09 10.18 1.13
CA LYS A 52 -17.22 11.00 0.71
C LYS A 52 -18.47 10.15 0.61
N THR A 53 -19.52 10.56 1.29
CA THR A 53 -20.80 9.85 1.32
C THR A 53 -21.97 10.80 1.51
N LYS A 54 -23.18 10.26 1.52
CA LYS A 54 -24.40 11.01 1.78
C LYS A 54 -25.17 10.33 2.92
N ARG A 55 -25.45 11.08 3.99
CA ARG A 55 -26.22 10.62 5.15
C ARG A 55 -27.36 11.61 5.44
N ASP A 56 -28.58 11.13 5.63
CA ASP A 56 -29.78 11.93 5.88
C ASP A 56 -29.98 13.08 4.88
N GLY A 57 -29.72 12.81 3.60
CA GLY A 57 -29.84 13.80 2.53
C GLY A 57 -28.69 14.82 2.42
N LYS A 58 -27.75 14.85 3.36
CA LYS A 58 -26.58 15.73 3.35
C LYS A 58 -25.35 15.01 2.81
N THR A 59 -24.63 15.67 1.92
CA THR A 59 -23.30 15.21 1.46
C THR A 59 -22.25 15.65 2.47
N GLY A 60 -21.32 14.79 2.80
CA GLY A 60 -20.22 15.05 3.72
C GLY A 60 -19.15 14.00 3.62
N ILE A 61 -18.32 13.91 4.65
CA ILE A 61 -17.26 12.91 4.78
C ILE A 61 -17.55 12.04 6.00
N TYR A 62 -17.53 10.74 5.81
CA TYR A 62 -17.52 9.74 6.86
C TYR A 62 -16.07 9.42 7.22
N PHE A 63 -15.77 9.40 8.51
CA PHE A 63 -14.46 9.05 9.04
C PHE A 63 -14.59 7.85 9.96
N ALA A 64 -13.67 6.89 9.83
CA ALA A 64 -13.59 5.76 10.74
C ALA A 64 -12.14 5.33 10.97
N VAL A 65 -11.80 5.01 12.23
CA VAL A 65 -10.46 4.60 12.65
C VAL A 65 -10.52 3.49 13.70
N TRP A 66 -9.58 2.56 13.63
CA TRP A 66 -9.41 1.50 14.63
C TRP A 66 -8.42 1.95 15.71
N ALA A 67 -8.91 2.07 16.94
CA ALA A 67 -8.16 2.44 18.13
C ALA A 67 -8.68 1.67 19.35
N PRO A 68 -8.43 0.35 19.45
CA PRO A 68 -9.16 -0.58 20.32
C PRO A 68 -9.01 -0.26 21.81
N ASN A 69 -7.90 0.31 22.23
CA ASN A 69 -7.60 0.60 23.63
C ASN A 69 -7.74 2.08 23.99
N ALA A 70 -8.12 2.94 23.06
CA ALA A 70 -8.39 4.36 23.34
C ALA A 70 -9.53 4.53 24.34
N GLU A 71 -9.46 5.55 25.18
CA GLU A 71 -10.58 5.99 26.04
C GLU A 71 -11.62 6.75 25.22
N SER A 72 -11.15 7.64 24.33
CA SER A 72 -11.97 8.36 23.36
C SER A 72 -11.13 8.80 22.16
N VAL A 73 -11.82 9.14 21.07
CA VAL A 73 -11.19 9.70 19.87
C VAL A 73 -12.01 10.92 19.44
N ASN A 74 -11.34 12.03 19.15
CA ASN A 74 -11.93 13.21 18.56
C ASN A 74 -11.35 13.43 17.16
N LEU A 75 -12.16 13.90 16.24
CA LEU A 75 -11.73 14.28 14.91
C LEU A 75 -11.42 15.78 14.89
N ILE A 76 -10.22 16.14 14.44
CA ILE A 76 -9.78 17.53 14.31
C ILE A 76 -9.32 17.82 12.89
N GLY A 77 -9.53 19.01 12.39
CA GLY A 77 -9.12 19.38 11.04
C GLY A 77 -9.55 20.80 10.64
N GLU A 78 -9.30 21.16 9.39
CA GLU A 78 -9.64 22.48 8.85
C GLU A 78 -11.14 22.77 8.90
N PHE A 79 -11.99 21.75 8.82
CA PHE A 79 -13.47 21.89 8.86
C PHE A 79 -14.02 22.33 10.23
N ASN A 80 -13.24 22.21 11.31
CA ASN A 80 -13.61 22.67 12.65
C ASN A 80 -12.58 23.60 13.29
N GLY A 81 -11.64 24.14 12.49
CA GLY A 81 -10.59 25.03 12.98
C GLY A 81 -9.59 24.35 13.93
N TRP A 82 -9.44 23.02 13.82
CA TRP A 82 -8.58 22.18 14.67
C TRP A 82 -9.02 22.17 16.16
N ASP A 83 -10.29 22.41 16.42
CA ASP A 83 -10.88 22.34 17.76
C ASP A 83 -10.87 20.89 18.27
N GLU A 84 -10.24 20.67 19.43
CA GLU A 84 -10.02 19.34 19.99
C GLU A 84 -11.25 18.70 20.63
N GLU A 85 -12.29 19.50 20.94
CA GLU A 85 -13.46 19.04 21.71
C GLU A 85 -14.74 18.93 20.87
N ASN A 86 -14.76 19.57 19.71
CA ASN A 86 -16.00 19.84 18.97
C ASN A 86 -16.57 18.60 18.25
N ILE A 87 -15.72 17.64 17.83
CA ILE A 87 -16.18 16.46 17.06
C ILE A 87 -15.72 15.15 17.73
N PRO A 88 -16.41 14.72 18.81
CA PRO A 88 -16.17 13.41 19.41
C PRO A 88 -16.67 12.31 18.46
N MET A 89 -15.90 11.22 18.35
CA MET A 89 -16.23 10.07 17.54
C MET A 89 -16.96 9.01 18.37
N LYS A 90 -17.95 8.35 17.75
CA LYS A 90 -18.69 7.25 18.36
C LYS A 90 -17.88 5.97 18.28
N ARG A 91 -17.69 5.30 19.42
CA ARG A 91 -17.07 3.98 19.48
C ARG A 91 -18.05 2.89 19.07
N LEU A 92 -17.61 1.99 18.20
CA LEU A 92 -18.29 0.76 17.79
C LEU A 92 -17.65 -0.43 18.49
N GLU A 93 -18.48 -1.20 19.21
CA GLU A 93 -18.05 -2.44 19.85
C GLU A 93 -18.31 -3.66 18.93
N PRO A 94 -17.55 -4.76 19.04
CA PRO A 94 -16.55 -5.02 20.10
C PRO A 94 -15.11 -4.60 19.72
N LEU A 95 -14.83 -4.18 18.51
CA LEU A 95 -13.45 -3.99 18.01
C LEU A 95 -12.80 -2.65 18.37
N GLY A 96 -13.57 -1.68 18.88
CA GLY A 96 -13.05 -0.36 19.19
C GLY A 96 -12.71 0.45 17.93
N ILE A 97 -13.59 0.38 16.94
CA ILE A 97 -13.57 1.30 15.80
C ILE A 97 -14.33 2.56 16.22
N TYR A 98 -13.78 3.71 15.89
CA TYR A 98 -14.43 5.01 16.13
C TYR A 98 -14.89 5.59 14.80
N GLU A 99 -16.12 6.14 14.76
CA GLU A 99 -16.72 6.70 13.56
C GLU A 99 -17.38 8.06 13.78
N VAL A 100 -17.41 8.89 12.74
CA VAL A 100 -18.21 10.12 12.70
C VAL A 100 -18.51 10.55 11.26
N PHE A 101 -19.65 11.17 11.03
CA PHE A 101 -20.00 11.82 9.76
C PHE A 101 -19.98 13.35 9.92
N VAL A 102 -19.24 14.04 9.03
CA VAL A 102 -19.05 15.50 9.08
C VAL A 102 -19.51 16.14 7.77
N PRO A 103 -20.68 16.81 7.75
CA PRO A 103 -21.21 17.48 6.56
C PRO A 103 -20.32 18.64 6.06
N GLU A 104 -19.61 19.30 6.96
CA GLU A 104 -18.76 20.47 6.68
C GLU A 104 -17.43 20.08 6.02
N ALA A 105 -16.97 18.84 6.23
CA ALA A 105 -15.72 18.34 5.68
C ALA A 105 -15.80 18.15 4.16
N LYS A 106 -14.73 18.51 3.46
CA LYS A 106 -14.61 18.46 2.00
C LYS A 106 -13.31 17.84 1.55
N VAL A 107 -13.33 17.25 0.36
CA VAL A 107 -12.10 16.78 -0.31
C VAL A 107 -11.08 17.91 -0.40
N GLY A 108 -9.84 17.61 -0.04
CA GLY A 108 -8.72 18.54 0.00
C GLY A 108 -8.39 19.06 1.40
N MET A 109 -9.31 19.02 2.34
CA MET A 109 -9.08 19.48 3.71
C MET A 109 -8.16 18.53 4.49
N LEU A 110 -7.39 19.11 5.42
CA LEU A 110 -6.49 18.41 6.32
C LEU A 110 -7.20 17.99 7.60
N TYR A 111 -6.80 16.83 8.16
CA TYR A 111 -7.35 16.31 9.40
C TYR A 111 -6.39 15.39 10.15
N LYS A 112 -6.67 15.18 11.42
CA LYS A 112 -6.05 14.17 12.29
C LYS A 112 -7.07 13.55 13.23
N TYR A 113 -6.72 12.40 13.79
CA TYR A 113 -7.39 11.84 14.96
C TYR A 113 -6.65 12.27 16.23
N LEU A 114 -7.39 12.86 17.17
CA LEU A 114 -6.92 13.11 18.53
C LEU A 114 -7.36 11.92 19.39
N VAL A 115 -6.42 11.05 19.67
CA VAL A 115 -6.67 9.82 20.45
C VAL A 115 -6.30 10.07 21.91
N HIS A 116 -7.25 9.89 22.82
CA HIS A 116 -7.02 9.90 24.27
C HIS A 116 -6.69 8.48 24.73
N GLY A 117 -5.42 8.26 25.06
CA GLY A 117 -4.94 6.96 25.49
C GLY A 117 -5.21 6.68 26.96
N LYS A 118 -5.31 5.39 27.33
CA LYS A 118 -5.36 4.95 28.74
C LYS A 118 -4.11 5.30 29.55
N ASP A 119 -3.06 5.72 28.87
CA ASP A 119 -1.84 6.28 29.48
C ASP A 119 -2.02 7.74 29.95
N GLY A 120 -3.21 8.31 29.78
CA GLY A 120 -3.57 9.69 30.14
C GLY A 120 -3.00 10.75 29.19
N ARG A 121 -2.47 10.35 28.03
CA ARG A 121 -1.87 11.25 27.04
C ARG A 121 -2.80 11.49 25.87
N LYS A 122 -2.59 12.61 25.19
CA LYS A 122 -3.18 12.94 23.90
C LYS A 122 -2.21 12.55 22.78
N HIS A 123 -2.69 11.75 21.83
CA HIS A 123 -1.94 11.31 20.67
C HIS A 123 -2.56 11.89 19.39
N TYR A 124 -1.81 12.76 18.68
CA TYR A 124 -2.26 13.38 17.42
C TYR A 124 -1.83 12.50 16.24
N LYS A 125 -2.73 11.67 15.75
CA LYS A 125 -2.45 10.63 14.78
C LYS A 125 -2.92 10.99 13.38
N ALA A 126 -2.07 10.72 12.38
CA ALA A 126 -2.51 10.64 11.01
C ALA A 126 -3.42 9.41 10.83
N ASP A 127 -4.29 9.46 9.85
CA ASP A 127 -5.19 8.35 9.55
C ASP A 127 -4.42 7.19 8.88
N PRO A 128 -4.40 5.99 9.47
CA PRO A 128 -3.73 4.84 8.88
C PRO A 128 -4.23 4.44 7.48
N PHE A 129 -5.47 4.79 7.14
CA PHE A 129 -6.11 4.51 5.86
C PHE A 129 -6.24 5.74 4.95
N ALA A 130 -5.60 6.86 5.29
CA ALA A 130 -5.63 8.06 4.46
C ALA A 130 -5.11 7.78 3.05
N ASN A 131 -5.83 8.25 2.04
CA ASN A 131 -5.42 8.11 0.64
C ASN A 131 -4.56 9.28 0.12
N SER A 132 -4.32 10.28 0.95
CA SER A 132 -3.46 11.43 0.67
C SER A 132 -2.94 12.02 1.96
N SER A 133 -1.75 12.61 1.91
CA SER A 133 -1.09 13.25 3.04
C SER A 133 -0.77 14.70 2.75
N GLU A 134 -0.61 15.48 3.80
CA GLU A 134 -0.01 16.80 3.73
C GLU A 134 1.44 16.70 3.26
N MET A 135 1.91 17.75 2.55
CA MET A 135 3.32 17.83 2.16
C MET A 135 4.19 18.02 3.41
N ARG A 136 5.29 17.27 3.49
CA ARG A 136 6.28 17.45 4.55
C ARG A 136 6.81 18.90 4.60
N PRO A 137 7.15 19.47 5.76
CA PRO A 137 7.21 18.82 7.08
C PRO A 137 5.84 18.64 7.78
N GLY A 138 4.74 19.00 7.13
CA GLY A 138 3.40 18.71 7.60
C GLY A 138 3.17 17.20 7.72
N ASN A 139 2.25 16.80 8.61
CA ASN A 139 2.03 15.39 8.92
C ASN A 139 0.55 15.08 9.19
N ALA A 140 -0.34 15.89 8.67
CA ALA A 140 -1.77 15.62 8.67
C ALA A 140 -2.17 14.72 7.50
N SER A 141 -3.27 14.02 7.65
CA SER A 141 -3.94 13.35 6.55
C SER A 141 -4.76 14.34 5.73
N LYS A 142 -4.94 14.06 4.45
CA LYS A 142 -5.71 14.90 3.53
C LYS A 142 -6.85 14.09 2.94
N ILE A 143 -8.05 14.64 2.97
CA ILE A 143 -9.25 13.99 2.40
C ILE A 143 -9.09 13.90 0.88
N ALA A 144 -9.14 12.69 0.33
CA ALA A 144 -9.04 12.43 -1.10
C ALA A 144 -10.28 11.70 -1.64
N ASP A 145 -10.54 11.86 -2.93
CA ASP A 145 -11.59 11.14 -3.65
C ASP A 145 -10.97 10.49 -4.88
N LEU A 146 -10.63 9.21 -4.75
CA LEU A 146 -9.97 8.43 -5.82
C LEU A 146 -10.93 8.09 -6.97
N THR A 147 -12.24 8.16 -6.75
CA THR A 147 -13.26 7.75 -7.73
C THR A 147 -13.35 8.67 -8.95
N LYS A 148 -12.78 9.87 -8.85
CA LYS A 148 -12.82 10.86 -9.95
C LYS A 148 -11.85 10.59 -11.08
N PHE A 149 -10.83 9.78 -10.84
CA PHE A 149 -9.87 9.45 -11.89
C PHE A 149 -10.50 8.50 -12.91
N LYS A 150 -10.32 8.81 -14.19
CA LYS A 150 -10.84 7.99 -15.30
C LYS A 150 -9.72 7.19 -15.92
N TRP A 151 -9.65 5.92 -15.59
CA TRP A 151 -8.72 4.98 -16.18
C TRP A 151 -8.96 4.79 -17.66
N SER A 152 -7.91 4.64 -18.44
CA SER A 152 -7.96 4.37 -19.87
C SER A 152 -6.99 3.26 -20.30
N ASP A 153 -6.62 2.41 -19.36
CA ASP A 153 -5.70 1.28 -19.48
C ASP A 153 -6.40 -0.09 -19.58
N SER A 154 -7.69 -0.12 -19.89
CA SER A 154 -8.51 -1.35 -19.92
C SER A 154 -7.94 -2.45 -20.84
N ALA A 155 -7.21 -2.06 -21.91
CA ALA A 155 -6.55 -3.02 -22.79
C ALA A 155 -5.36 -3.71 -22.09
N TRP A 156 -4.60 -2.94 -21.28
CA TRP A 156 -3.53 -3.47 -20.46
C TRP A 156 -4.06 -4.42 -19.40
N MET A 157 -5.07 -4.01 -18.63
CA MET A 157 -5.68 -4.82 -17.56
C MET A 157 -6.23 -6.16 -18.08
N LYS A 158 -6.92 -6.16 -19.23
CA LYS A 158 -7.38 -7.39 -19.89
C LYS A 158 -6.25 -8.29 -20.37
N ARG A 159 -5.12 -7.70 -20.77
CA ARG A 159 -3.94 -8.45 -21.14
C ARG A 159 -3.31 -9.07 -19.90
N ARG A 160 -3.11 -8.28 -18.82
CA ARG A 160 -2.56 -8.73 -17.54
C ARG A 160 -3.32 -9.94 -16.99
N GLU A 161 -4.64 -9.88 -16.94
CA GLU A 161 -5.51 -10.95 -16.45
C GLU A 161 -5.28 -12.31 -17.15
N LYS A 162 -4.80 -12.29 -18.39
CA LYS A 162 -4.54 -13.49 -19.21
C LYS A 162 -3.08 -13.92 -19.23
N GLN A 163 -2.18 -13.15 -18.62
CA GLN A 163 -0.76 -13.44 -18.65
C GLN A 163 -0.38 -14.53 -17.66
N ASN A 164 0.51 -15.43 -18.10
CA ASN A 164 1.30 -16.24 -17.21
C ASN A 164 2.67 -15.55 -17.03
N VAL A 165 2.88 -14.96 -15.85
CA VAL A 165 4.08 -14.18 -15.55
C VAL A 165 5.35 -15.05 -15.56
N ASP A 166 5.23 -16.35 -15.29
CA ASP A 166 6.35 -17.30 -15.27
C ASP A 166 6.88 -17.63 -16.68
N GLU A 167 6.08 -17.36 -17.73
CA GLU A 167 6.40 -17.68 -19.13
C GLU A 167 6.78 -16.45 -19.95
N MET A 168 6.87 -15.28 -19.33
CA MET A 168 7.14 -14.03 -20.04
C MET A 168 8.57 -13.55 -19.86
N PRO A 169 9.23 -13.08 -20.95
CA PRO A 169 10.48 -12.36 -20.81
C PRO A 169 10.21 -11.03 -20.07
N MET A 170 11.00 -10.77 -19.03
CA MET A 170 10.85 -9.59 -18.19
C MET A 170 12.20 -8.90 -18.00
N SER A 171 12.20 -7.57 -18.13
CA SER A 171 13.32 -6.72 -17.78
C SER A 171 12.78 -5.55 -16.95
N ILE A 172 13.24 -5.42 -15.71
CA ILE A 172 12.74 -4.46 -14.73
C ILE A 172 13.78 -3.35 -14.54
N TYR A 173 13.33 -2.10 -14.60
CA TYR A 173 14.12 -0.93 -14.25
C TYR A 173 13.66 -0.42 -12.89
N GLU A 174 14.50 -0.61 -11.87
CA GLU A 174 14.28 -0.10 -10.52
C GLU A 174 14.67 1.38 -10.48
N VAL A 175 13.79 2.21 -9.92
CA VAL A 175 13.97 3.67 -9.91
C VAL A 175 13.40 4.31 -8.65
N HIS A 176 14.22 5.16 -8.01
CA HIS A 176 13.76 6.05 -6.95
C HIS A 176 13.39 7.42 -7.56
N PRO A 177 12.08 7.78 -7.60
CA PRO A 177 11.62 8.97 -8.30
C PRO A 177 12.30 10.28 -7.87
N GLY A 178 12.54 10.42 -6.56
CA GLY A 178 13.14 11.63 -5.99
C GLY A 178 14.62 11.85 -6.30
N SER A 179 15.34 10.83 -6.79
CA SER A 179 16.78 10.93 -7.11
C SER A 179 17.09 10.65 -8.57
N TRP A 180 16.15 10.07 -9.34
CA TRP A 180 16.40 9.67 -10.73
C TRP A 180 16.68 10.86 -11.66
N LYS A 181 15.79 11.87 -11.65
CA LYS A 181 15.95 13.13 -12.34
C LYS A 181 15.37 14.26 -11.51
N LYS A 182 16.02 15.41 -11.58
CA LYS A 182 15.60 16.62 -10.87
C LYS A 182 15.61 17.81 -11.82
N HIS A 183 14.78 18.80 -11.52
CA HIS A 183 14.91 20.13 -12.11
C HIS A 183 16.22 20.80 -11.64
N PRO A 184 16.78 21.75 -12.41
CA PRO A 184 17.85 22.60 -11.91
C PRO A 184 17.46 23.26 -10.60
N TRP A 185 18.42 23.34 -9.68
CA TRP A 185 18.19 23.94 -8.36
C TRP A 185 17.61 25.35 -8.46
N LYS A 186 16.62 25.66 -7.64
CA LYS A 186 16.02 26.98 -7.47
C LYS A 186 15.72 27.20 -5.99
N GLU A 187 15.84 28.47 -5.52
CA GLU A 187 15.56 28.83 -4.12
C GLU A 187 14.10 28.54 -3.71
N GLU A 188 13.16 28.72 -4.62
CA GLU A 188 11.74 28.44 -4.41
C GLU A 188 11.37 26.95 -4.52
N ASP A 189 12.29 26.11 -5.00
CA ASP A 189 12.12 24.66 -5.16
C ASP A 189 13.46 23.96 -4.93
N GLU A 190 13.88 23.85 -3.67
CA GLU A 190 15.16 23.26 -3.29
C GLU A 190 15.25 21.76 -3.62
N ASP A 191 14.11 21.05 -3.57
CA ASP A 191 14.04 19.62 -3.87
C ASP A 191 14.20 19.34 -5.36
N GLY A 192 13.62 20.20 -6.21
CA GLY A 192 13.63 20.06 -7.66
C GLY A 192 13.02 18.76 -8.17
N PHE A 193 12.08 18.15 -7.44
CA PHE A 193 11.49 16.88 -7.81
C PHE A 193 10.64 16.98 -9.08
N TYR A 194 10.72 15.96 -9.92
CA TYR A 194 9.74 15.80 -10.99
C TYR A 194 8.39 15.41 -10.38
N SER A 195 7.31 16.02 -10.87
CA SER A 195 5.95 15.58 -10.56
C SER A 195 5.68 14.20 -11.14
N TYR A 196 4.68 13.49 -10.60
CA TYR A 196 4.22 12.20 -11.17
C TYR A 196 3.92 12.27 -12.66
N LYS A 197 3.41 13.44 -13.16
CA LYS A 197 3.13 13.63 -14.58
C LYS A 197 4.41 13.75 -15.41
N GLU A 198 5.39 14.50 -14.95
CA GLU A 198 6.69 14.63 -15.62
C GLU A 198 7.44 13.30 -15.61
N LEU A 199 7.41 12.58 -14.47
CA LEU A 199 7.96 11.24 -14.35
C LEU A 199 7.30 10.28 -15.37
N ALA A 200 5.98 10.35 -15.54
CA ALA A 200 5.26 9.48 -16.47
C ALA A 200 5.83 9.56 -17.90
N HIS A 201 6.04 10.77 -18.40
CA HIS A 201 6.56 10.98 -19.75
C HIS A 201 8.05 10.64 -19.84
N SER A 202 8.86 11.21 -18.96
CA SER A 202 10.32 11.03 -19.01
C SER A 202 10.73 9.57 -18.78
N LEU A 203 10.04 8.86 -17.88
CA LEU A 203 10.32 7.46 -17.57
C LEU A 203 9.87 6.52 -18.69
N ALA A 204 8.69 6.78 -19.30
CA ALA A 204 8.22 6.00 -20.43
C ALA A 204 9.16 6.07 -21.63
N ASP A 205 9.69 7.26 -21.95
CA ASP A 205 10.62 7.45 -23.05
C ASP A 205 11.93 6.69 -22.79
N TYR A 206 12.49 6.84 -21.59
CA TYR A 206 13.72 6.16 -21.19
C TYR A 206 13.59 4.63 -21.20
N VAL A 207 12.53 4.11 -20.59
CA VAL A 207 12.28 2.67 -20.48
C VAL A 207 12.11 2.01 -21.85
N LYS A 208 11.43 2.70 -22.80
CA LYS A 208 11.29 2.24 -24.18
C LYS A 208 12.61 2.24 -24.95
N ASP A 209 13.39 3.32 -24.83
CA ASP A 209 14.67 3.44 -25.50
C ASP A 209 15.65 2.36 -25.03
N MET A 210 15.65 2.06 -23.73
CA MET A 210 16.48 1.04 -23.11
C MET A 210 15.95 -0.38 -23.25
N GLY A 211 14.70 -0.58 -23.68
CA GLY A 211 14.08 -1.89 -23.90
C GLY A 211 13.60 -2.61 -22.64
N TYR A 212 13.37 -1.89 -21.53
CA TYR A 212 12.76 -2.47 -20.33
C TYR A 212 11.26 -2.72 -20.51
N THR A 213 10.74 -3.73 -19.83
CA THR A 213 9.31 -4.09 -19.86
C THR A 213 8.52 -3.55 -18.68
N HIS A 214 9.18 -3.34 -17.55
CA HIS A 214 8.58 -2.88 -16.29
C HIS A 214 9.47 -1.82 -15.63
N VAL A 215 8.83 -0.99 -14.82
CA VAL A 215 9.50 -0.15 -13.82
C VAL A 215 9.14 -0.66 -12.43
N GLU A 216 10.12 -0.64 -11.52
CA GLU A 216 9.89 -0.82 -10.09
C GLU A 216 10.13 0.52 -9.40
N LEU A 217 9.10 1.04 -8.75
CA LEU A 217 9.10 2.37 -8.13
C LEU A 217 9.36 2.25 -6.63
N MET A 218 10.49 2.77 -6.18
CA MET A 218 10.86 2.88 -4.77
C MET A 218 10.21 4.11 -4.12
N GLY A 219 9.88 4.03 -2.82
CA GLY A 219 9.50 5.18 -2.01
C GLY A 219 8.20 5.85 -2.41
N ILE A 220 7.22 5.09 -2.92
CA ILE A 220 5.92 5.65 -3.34
C ILE A 220 4.96 5.82 -2.16
N ALA A 221 4.97 4.96 -1.17
CA ALA A 221 4.15 5.16 0.04
C ALA A 221 4.64 6.39 0.83
N GLU A 222 3.71 7.14 1.45
CA GLU A 222 4.07 8.37 2.17
C GLU A 222 4.98 8.10 3.36
N HIS A 223 6.02 8.90 3.50
CA HIS A 223 7.05 8.79 4.53
C HIS A 223 7.60 10.17 4.92
N PRO A 224 7.97 10.41 6.21
CA PRO A 224 8.40 11.73 6.66
C PRO A 224 9.86 12.05 6.30
N PHE A 225 10.73 11.06 6.24
CA PHE A 225 12.18 11.22 6.15
C PHE A 225 12.73 10.79 4.78
N ASP A 226 13.23 11.74 3.99
CA ASP A 226 13.78 11.49 2.64
C ASP A 226 14.98 10.52 2.67
N GLY A 227 15.82 10.61 3.70
CA GLY A 227 16.97 9.73 3.87
C GLY A 227 16.63 8.27 4.06
N SER A 228 15.36 7.93 4.34
CA SER A 228 14.89 6.55 4.40
C SER A 228 14.62 5.94 3.02
N TRP A 229 14.67 6.72 1.94
CA TRP A 229 14.30 6.31 0.58
C TRP A 229 12.87 5.77 0.45
N GLY A 230 12.02 6.05 1.44
CA GLY A 230 10.65 5.54 1.50
C GLY A 230 10.48 4.26 2.30
N TYR A 231 11.52 3.74 2.94
CA TYR A 231 11.43 2.52 3.78
C TYR A 231 10.91 2.78 5.20
N GLN A 232 10.71 4.03 5.60
CA GLN A 232 10.07 4.41 6.88
C GLN A 232 8.65 4.96 6.63
N VAL A 233 7.74 4.07 6.23
CA VAL A 233 6.38 4.41 5.81
C VAL A 233 5.51 4.85 6.98
N THR A 234 4.83 6.00 6.84
CA THR A 234 3.78 6.46 7.77
C THR A 234 2.40 6.48 7.14
N GLY A 235 2.29 6.58 5.81
CA GLY A 235 1.03 6.57 5.08
C GLY A 235 0.92 5.40 4.11
N TYR A 236 0.52 4.23 4.61
CA TYR A 236 0.46 2.99 3.84
C TYR A 236 -0.50 3.02 2.65
N TYR A 237 -1.57 3.81 2.74
CA TYR A 237 -2.61 3.93 1.72
C TYR A 237 -2.53 5.23 0.91
N ALA A 238 -1.44 6.00 1.06
CA ALA A 238 -1.24 7.27 0.37
C ALA A 238 0.02 7.24 -0.49
N PRO A 239 -0.07 7.55 -1.80
CA PRO A 239 1.10 7.92 -2.57
C PRO A 239 1.73 9.17 -1.97
N THR A 240 3.07 9.21 -1.92
CA THR A 240 3.76 10.37 -1.32
C THR A 240 3.37 11.67 -2.00
N SER A 241 3.11 12.68 -1.19
CA SER A 241 2.74 14.03 -1.63
C SER A 241 3.88 14.78 -2.33
N ARG A 242 5.13 14.30 -2.22
CA ARG A 242 6.34 14.90 -2.81
C ARG A 242 6.24 15.14 -4.30
N PHE A 243 5.58 14.25 -5.02
CA PHE A 243 5.53 14.23 -6.48
C PHE A 243 4.15 14.63 -7.04
N GLY A 244 3.18 14.94 -6.16
CA GLY A 244 1.84 15.36 -6.56
C GLY A 244 0.71 14.67 -5.79
N THR A 245 -0.46 14.64 -6.40
CA THR A 245 -1.68 14.06 -5.81
C THR A 245 -1.82 12.56 -6.13
N PRO A 246 -2.69 11.82 -5.41
CA PRO A 246 -3.03 10.45 -5.79
C PRO A 246 -3.53 10.31 -7.23
N ALA A 247 -4.29 11.27 -7.74
CA ALA A 247 -4.74 11.29 -9.13
C ALA A 247 -3.56 11.45 -10.14
N ASP A 248 -2.52 12.17 -9.76
CA ASP A 248 -1.31 12.32 -10.57
C ASP A 248 -0.50 11.01 -10.59
N PHE A 249 -0.47 10.27 -9.49
CA PHE A 249 0.11 8.93 -9.45
C PHE A 249 -0.70 7.94 -10.31
N MET A 250 -2.03 7.97 -10.23
CA MET A 250 -2.88 7.21 -11.15
C MET A 250 -2.60 7.55 -12.62
N TYR A 251 -2.37 8.83 -12.93
CA TYR A 251 -1.98 9.26 -14.26
C TYR A 251 -0.65 8.62 -14.71
N LEU A 252 0.35 8.57 -13.82
CA LEU A 252 1.64 7.94 -14.11
C LEU A 252 1.45 6.47 -14.50
N VAL A 253 0.76 5.70 -13.67
CA VAL A 253 0.49 4.27 -13.93
C VAL A 253 -0.27 4.09 -15.24
N ASN A 254 -1.37 4.83 -15.42
CA ASN A 254 -2.18 4.79 -16.63
C ASN A 254 -1.38 5.15 -17.90
N TYR A 255 -0.46 6.11 -17.81
CA TYR A 255 0.40 6.49 -18.93
C TYR A 255 1.43 5.41 -19.27
N LEU A 256 2.06 4.79 -18.27
CA LEU A 256 2.98 3.68 -18.45
C LEU A 256 2.28 2.48 -19.09
N HIS A 257 1.09 2.11 -18.63
CA HIS A 257 0.27 1.04 -19.23
C HIS A 257 -0.07 1.29 -20.71
N LYS A 258 -0.43 2.53 -21.07
CA LYS A 258 -0.63 2.92 -22.48
C LYS A 258 0.62 2.75 -23.32
N ASN A 259 1.77 2.89 -22.71
CA ASN A 259 3.06 2.68 -23.34
C ASN A 259 3.56 1.24 -23.25
N LYS A 260 2.72 0.29 -22.78
CA LYS A 260 3.02 -1.14 -22.60
C LYS A 260 4.14 -1.42 -21.60
N ILE A 261 4.24 -0.59 -20.57
CA ILE A 261 5.20 -0.71 -19.48
C ILE A 261 4.41 -1.08 -18.22
N GLY A 262 4.80 -2.19 -17.57
CA GLY A 262 4.24 -2.59 -16.28
C GLY A 262 4.83 -1.78 -15.11
N VAL A 263 4.10 -1.73 -14.01
CA VAL A 263 4.48 -0.98 -12.81
C VAL A 263 4.51 -1.91 -11.59
N ILE A 264 5.65 -2.00 -10.95
CA ILE A 264 5.86 -2.71 -9.70
C ILE A 264 6.11 -1.65 -8.62
N LEU A 265 5.55 -1.82 -7.43
CA LEU A 265 5.86 -0.99 -6.28
C LEU A 265 6.75 -1.73 -5.29
N ASP A 266 7.73 -1.02 -4.76
CA ASP A 266 8.45 -1.44 -3.58
C ASP A 266 7.54 -1.23 -2.35
N TRP A 267 7.20 -2.32 -1.68
CA TRP A 267 6.21 -2.38 -0.60
C TRP A 267 6.84 -2.88 0.69
N VAL A 268 6.67 -2.15 1.78
CA VAL A 268 7.37 -2.34 3.06
C VAL A 268 6.43 -2.84 4.15
N PRO A 269 6.05 -4.12 4.20
CA PRO A 269 5.18 -4.67 5.25
C PRO A 269 5.93 -5.10 6.51
N ALA A 270 7.25 -4.97 6.54
CA ALA A 270 8.08 -5.49 7.63
C ALA A 270 8.00 -4.62 8.88
N HIS A 271 8.05 -3.32 8.71
CA HIS A 271 8.27 -2.39 9.81
C HIS A 271 7.76 -0.98 9.48
N PHE A 272 7.70 -0.12 10.49
CA PHE A 272 7.35 1.29 10.36
C PHE A 272 8.10 2.16 11.39
N PRO A 273 8.27 3.48 11.13
CA PRO A 273 9.02 4.37 12.01
C PRO A 273 8.26 4.68 13.31
N LYS A 274 9.00 5.23 14.29
CA LYS A 274 8.47 5.61 15.59
C LYS A 274 7.91 7.04 15.64
N ASP A 275 7.69 7.67 14.50
CA ASP A 275 7.11 9.01 14.39
C ASP A 275 5.79 9.11 15.15
N ALA A 276 5.65 10.12 15.98
CA ALA A 276 4.52 10.25 16.90
C ALA A 276 3.15 10.32 16.19
N HIS A 277 3.11 10.84 14.95
CA HIS A 277 1.89 10.91 14.14
C HIS A 277 1.56 9.61 13.40
N GLY A 278 2.53 8.66 13.31
CA GLY A 278 2.39 7.39 12.61
C GLY A 278 1.72 6.29 13.44
N LEU A 279 2.01 5.04 13.06
CA LEU A 279 1.35 3.86 13.63
C LEU A 279 1.85 3.47 15.03
N ALA A 280 3.09 3.85 15.40
CA ALA A 280 3.69 3.44 16.66
C ALA A 280 2.85 3.89 17.86
N GLU A 281 2.53 2.95 18.76
CA GLU A 281 1.72 3.20 19.95
C GLU A 281 0.46 4.01 19.65
N PHE A 282 -0.32 3.55 18.64
CA PHE A 282 -1.36 4.35 17.99
C PHE A 282 -2.39 4.93 18.96
N ASP A 283 -2.80 4.19 19.96
CA ASP A 283 -3.76 4.61 21.00
C ASP A 283 -3.10 4.69 22.39
N GLY A 284 -1.79 4.92 22.45
CA GLY A 284 -0.99 4.87 23.67
C GLY A 284 -0.56 3.45 24.05
N THR A 285 -0.89 2.46 23.21
CA THR A 285 -0.50 1.06 23.37
C THR A 285 0.01 0.47 22.05
N PRO A 286 0.72 -0.68 22.06
CA PRO A 286 1.12 -1.40 20.85
C PRO A 286 -0.11 -1.95 20.09
N VAL A 287 -0.68 -1.17 19.17
CA VAL A 287 -1.82 -1.59 18.34
C VAL A 287 -1.37 -2.38 17.13
N TYR A 288 -0.48 -1.79 16.32
CA TYR A 288 0.01 -2.38 15.08
C TYR A 288 1.26 -3.23 15.26
N GLU A 289 2.06 -2.94 16.29
CA GLU A 289 3.31 -3.63 16.61
C GLU A 289 3.15 -4.73 17.65
N TYR A 290 4.14 -5.64 17.70
CA TYR A 290 4.29 -6.55 18.83
C TYR A 290 4.57 -5.79 20.13
N ALA A 291 3.94 -6.21 21.22
CA ALA A 291 4.11 -5.58 22.53
C ALA A 291 5.48 -5.87 23.18
N ASP A 292 6.06 -7.06 22.94
CA ASP A 292 7.40 -7.40 23.41
C ASP A 292 8.46 -6.77 22.48
N PRO A 293 9.30 -5.84 22.95
CA PRO A 293 10.28 -5.16 22.13
C PRO A 293 11.30 -6.11 21.48
N ARG A 294 11.52 -7.29 22.05
CA ARG A 294 12.38 -8.34 21.46
C ARG A 294 11.78 -8.95 20.19
N LYS A 295 10.47 -8.79 19.93
CA LYS A 295 9.78 -9.10 18.67
C LYS A 295 9.41 -7.83 17.90
N GLY A 296 9.04 -6.77 18.62
CA GLY A 296 8.39 -5.58 18.14
C GLY A 296 9.31 -4.46 17.68
N GLU A 297 10.63 -4.62 17.72
CA GLU A 297 11.58 -3.59 17.28
C GLU A 297 12.72 -4.18 16.46
N HIS A 298 13.16 -3.42 15.44
CA HIS A 298 14.43 -3.64 14.76
C HIS A 298 15.45 -2.65 15.32
N PRO A 299 16.40 -3.10 16.18
CA PRO A 299 17.35 -2.20 16.84
C PRO A 299 18.22 -1.41 15.86
N ASP A 300 18.69 -2.06 14.79
CA ASP A 300 19.57 -1.47 13.79
C ASP A 300 18.88 -0.41 12.93
N TRP A 301 17.56 -0.54 12.71
CA TRP A 301 16.77 0.38 11.89
C TRP A 301 16.01 1.42 12.72
N GLY A 302 15.91 1.20 14.04
CA GLY A 302 15.15 2.07 14.95
C GLY A 302 13.63 2.04 14.72
N THR A 303 13.12 0.99 14.10
CA THR A 303 11.71 0.86 13.67
C THR A 303 10.93 -0.13 14.53
N LYS A 304 9.59 -0.05 14.49
CA LYS A 304 8.67 -1.04 15.05
C LYS A 304 8.37 -2.14 14.03
N VAL A 305 8.07 -3.35 14.49
CA VAL A 305 7.71 -4.53 13.68
C VAL A 305 6.22 -4.78 13.82
N PHE A 306 5.53 -4.98 12.69
CA PHE A 306 4.11 -5.34 12.70
C PHE A 306 3.83 -6.63 13.46
N ASP A 307 2.72 -6.65 14.21
CA ASP A 307 2.26 -7.85 14.91
C ASP A 307 1.48 -8.78 13.96
N PHE A 308 2.20 -9.67 13.29
CA PHE A 308 1.62 -10.64 12.37
C PHE A 308 0.72 -11.68 13.08
N GLY A 309 0.68 -11.70 14.41
CA GLY A 309 -0.23 -12.52 15.21
C GLY A 309 -1.64 -11.93 15.32
N LYS A 310 -1.79 -10.60 15.16
CA LYS A 310 -3.11 -9.95 15.20
C LYS A 310 -3.82 -10.03 13.85
N ASN A 311 -5.06 -10.48 13.86
CA ASN A 311 -5.86 -10.59 12.65
C ASN A 311 -6.10 -9.24 11.98
N GLU A 312 -6.39 -8.20 12.76
CA GLU A 312 -6.64 -6.85 12.27
C GLU A 312 -5.40 -6.26 11.60
N VAL A 313 -4.21 -6.55 12.11
CA VAL A 313 -2.93 -6.11 11.52
C VAL A 313 -2.64 -6.85 10.21
N LYS A 314 -2.84 -8.18 10.20
CA LYS A 314 -2.76 -8.96 8.94
C LYS A 314 -3.75 -8.42 7.90
N ASN A 315 -4.97 -8.13 8.34
CA ASN A 315 -6.01 -7.55 7.47
C ASN A 315 -5.59 -6.19 6.91
N PHE A 316 -5.03 -5.31 7.75
CA PHE A 316 -4.50 -4.01 7.34
C PHE A 316 -3.48 -4.17 6.20
N LEU A 317 -2.52 -5.08 6.35
CA LEU A 317 -1.45 -5.30 5.35
C LEU A 317 -1.98 -5.98 4.08
N ILE A 318 -2.84 -7.00 4.19
CA ILE A 318 -3.40 -7.68 3.01
C ILE A 318 -4.30 -6.73 2.20
N ALA A 319 -5.16 -5.98 2.89
CA ALA A 319 -6.00 -4.97 2.26
C ALA A 319 -5.17 -3.84 1.62
N ASN A 320 -4.03 -3.48 2.21
CA ASN A 320 -3.10 -2.51 1.64
C ASN A 320 -2.45 -3.01 0.33
N ALA A 321 -2.00 -4.26 0.30
CA ALA A 321 -1.49 -4.85 -0.94
C ALA A 321 -2.55 -4.83 -2.06
N LEU A 322 -3.78 -5.24 -1.75
CA LEU A 322 -4.90 -5.19 -2.69
C LEU A 322 -5.25 -3.77 -3.11
N PHE A 323 -5.19 -2.81 -2.19
CA PHE A 323 -5.44 -1.41 -2.49
C PHE A 323 -4.51 -0.87 -3.59
N TRP A 324 -3.21 -1.11 -3.50
CA TRP A 324 -2.26 -0.70 -4.53
C TRP A 324 -2.55 -1.36 -5.88
N ILE A 325 -2.89 -2.64 -5.88
CA ILE A 325 -3.17 -3.40 -7.10
C ILE A 325 -4.52 -3.01 -7.73
N GLU A 326 -5.57 -2.86 -6.90
CA GLU A 326 -6.94 -2.70 -7.40
C GLU A 326 -7.36 -1.23 -7.58
N GLN A 327 -6.82 -0.29 -6.76
CA GLN A 327 -7.13 1.13 -6.88
C GLN A 327 -6.13 1.89 -7.76
N PHE A 328 -4.85 1.51 -7.71
CA PHE A 328 -3.79 2.15 -8.49
C PHE A 328 -3.33 1.33 -9.69
N HIS A 329 -3.91 0.15 -9.93
CA HIS A 329 -3.66 -0.73 -11.07
C HIS A 329 -2.20 -1.22 -11.19
N VAL A 330 -1.40 -1.18 -10.12
CA VAL A 330 -0.02 -1.67 -10.19
C VAL A 330 0.01 -3.16 -10.52
N ASP A 331 1.05 -3.61 -11.23
CA ASP A 331 1.16 -4.97 -11.77
C ASP A 331 1.85 -5.93 -10.82
N GLY A 332 2.46 -5.42 -9.77
CA GLY A 332 3.11 -6.24 -8.77
C GLY A 332 3.61 -5.44 -7.59
N LEU A 333 3.95 -6.18 -6.54
CA LEU A 333 4.62 -5.66 -5.35
C LEU A 333 5.94 -6.39 -5.14
N ARG A 334 7.03 -5.65 -5.01
CA ARG A 334 8.29 -6.14 -4.45
C ARG A 334 8.19 -5.98 -2.95
N VAL A 335 8.22 -7.09 -2.24
CA VAL A 335 8.04 -7.15 -0.80
C VAL A 335 9.40 -7.03 -0.12
N ASP A 336 9.61 -5.90 0.54
CA ASP A 336 10.86 -5.53 1.20
C ASP A 336 11.14 -6.40 2.42
N ALA A 337 12.42 -6.73 2.63
CA ALA A 337 12.98 -7.31 3.84
C ALA A 337 12.25 -8.58 4.35
N VAL A 338 11.84 -9.48 3.48
CA VAL A 338 11.10 -10.70 3.82
C VAL A 338 11.82 -11.53 4.89
N ALA A 339 13.16 -11.63 4.82
CA ALA A 339 13.96 -12.33 5.82
C ALA A 339 13.76 -11.75 7.23
N SER A 340 13.66 -10.42 7.37
CA SER A 340 13.46 -9.76 8.66
C SER A 340 12.11 -10.08 9.31
N ILE A 341 11.14 -10.48 8.50
CA ILE A 341 9.80 -10.88 8.92
C ILE A 341 9.78 -12.37 9.32
N LEU A 342 10.50 -13.20 8.57
CA LEU A 342 10.51 -14.66 8.74
C LEU A 342 11.34 -15.13 9.93
N TYR A 343 12.40 -14.38 10.32
CA TYR A 343 13.31 -14.78 11.37
C TYR A 343 13.20 -13.87 12.61
N LEU A 344 12.87 -14.49 13.76
CA LEU A 344 12.75 -13.79 15.05
C LEU A 344 14.08 -13.23 15.58
N ASP A 345 15.18 -13.80 15.15
CA ASP A 345 16.56 -13.42 15.51
C ASP A 345 17.24 -12.53 14.46
N TYR A 346 16.52 -12.10 13.41
CA TYR A 346 17.08 -11.24 12.36
C TYR A 346 17.66 -9.94 12.94
N GLY A 347 18.97 -9.70 12.70
CA GLY A 347 19.66 -8.52 13.20
C GLY A 347 19.78 -8.45 14.73
N ARG A 348 19.62 -9.58 15.45
CA ARG A 348 19.65 -9.64 16.91
C ARG A 348 20.70 -10.63 17.40
N GLN A 349 21.26 -10.34 18.56
CA GLN A 349 22.20 -11.23 19.25
C GLN A 349 21.45 -12.17 20.22
N ASP A 350 22.17 -13.16 20.73
CA ASP A 350 21.64 -14.06 21.75
C ASP A 350 21.09 -13.30 22.95
N GLY A 351 19.88 -13.67 23.38
CA GLY A 351 19.14 -13.00 24.45
C GLY A 351 18.36 -11.75 24.03
N GLN A 352 18.50 -11.26 22.79
CA GLN A 352 17.79 -10.09 22.28
C GLN A 352 16.52 -10.46 21.48
N TRP A 353 16.19 -11.72 21.38
CA TRP A 353 14.99 -12.22 20.68
C TRP A 353 14.26 -13.29 21.48
N VAL A 354 13.03 -13.59 21.10
CA VAL A 354 12.16 -14.58 21.75
C VAL A 354 11.91 -15.72 20.78
N PRO A 355 12.22 -16.98 21.14
CA PRO A 355 11.95 -18.11 20.30
C PRO A 355 10.44 -18.33 20.13
N ASN A 356 10.06 -18.99 19.04
CA ASN A 356 8.68 -19.42 18.81
C ASN A 356 8.28 -20.55 19.79
N LYS A 357 7.00 -20.94 19.79
CA LYS A 357 6.45 -21.97 20.70
C LYS A 357 7.13 -23.35 20.62
N TYR A 358 7.97 -23.58 19.62
CA TYR A 358 8.75 -24.82 19.45
C TYR A 358 10.24 -24.62 19.77
N GLY A 359 10.65 -23.44 20.27
CA GLY A 359 12.02 -23.12 20.61
C GLY A 359 12.91 -22.66 19.45
N GLY A 360 12.36 -22.53 18.24
CA GLY A 360 13.09 -22.10 17.03
C GLY A 360 12.98 -20.61 16.75
N ASN A 361 13.75 -20.15 15.76
CA ASN A 361 13.83 -18.75 15.35
C ASN A 361 12.85 -18.35 14.23
N LYS A 362 12.04 -19.26 13.69
CA LYS A 362 11.06 -18.95 12.66
C LYS A 362 9.87 -18.21 13.24
N ASN A 363 9.46 -17.10 12.63
CA ASN A 363 8.23 -16.41 12.96
C ASN A 363 7.03 -17.12 12.30
N LEU A 364 6.38 -18.01 13.05
CA LEU A 364 5.28 -18.84 12.53
C LEU A 364 4.08 -18.01 12.09
N GLU A 365 3.80 -16.90 12.78
CA GLU A 365 2.70 -15.97 12.48
C GLU A 365 2.93 -15.28 11.14
N ALA A 366 4.17 -14.91 10.86
CA ALA A 366 4.58 -14.27 9.61
C ALA A 366 4.58 -15.25 8.41
N ILE A 367 4.95 -16.51 8.63
CA ILE A 367 4.85 -17.56 7.60
C ILE A 367 3.41 -17.70 7.14
N GLU A 368 2.47 -17.81 8.09
CA GLU A 368 1.03 -17.91 7.78
C GLU A 368 0.50 -16.61 7.13
N PHE A 369 1.01 -15.45 7.57
CA PHE A 369 0.68 -14.17 6.91
C PHE A 369 1.08 -14.16 5.44
N PHE A 370 2.32 -14.58 5.08
CA PHE A 370 2.73 -14.60 3.67
C PHE A 370 1.94 -15.58 2.83
N LYS A 371 1.67 -16.79 3.35
CA LYS A 371 0.81 -17.77 2.67
C LYS A 371 -0.58 -17.19 2.39
N HIS A 372 -1.17 -16.52 3.37
CA HIS A 372 -2.49 -15.89 3.25
C HIS A 372 -2.45 -14.70 2.27
N LEU A 373 -1.50 -13.79 2.44
CA LEU A 373 -1.31 -12.61 1.57
C LEU A 373 -1.22 -13.04 0.11
N ASN A 374 -0.27 -13.92 -0.22
CA ASN A 374 0.00 -14.33 -1.59
C ASN A 374 -1.19 -15.09 -2.21
N SER A 375 -1.85 -15.96 -1.43
CA SER A 375 -3.04 -16.69 -1.89
C SER A 375 -4.19 -15.73 -2.23
N VAL A 376 -4.43 -14.71 -1.40
CA VAL A 376 -5.51 -13.74 -1.61
C VAL A 376 -5.19 -12.80 -2.78
N VAL A 377 -3.98 -12.23 -2.80
CA VAL A 377 -3.59 -11.25 -3.82
C VAL A 377 -3.58 -11.89 -5.21
N LEU A 378 -2.89 -13.01 -5.37
CA LEU A 378 -2.76 -13.71 -6.66
C LEU A 378 -4.06 -14.38 -7.08
N GLY A 379 -4.86 -14.87 -6.11
CA GLY A 379 -6.17 -15.46 -6.39
C GLY A 379 -7.22 -14.46 -6.85
N ARG A 380 -7.17 -13.21 -6.37
CA ARG A 380 -8.09 -12.14 -6.79
C ARG A 380 -7.63 -11.40 -8.07
N ASN A 381 -6.31 -11.37 -8.30
CA ASN A 381 -5.71 -10.51 -9.33
C ASN A 381 -4.78 -11.32 -10.23
N HIS A 382 -5.34 -12.09 -11.18
CA HIS A 382 -4.56 -12.88 -12.12
C HIS A 382 -3.57 -12.00 -12.92
N GLY A 383 -2.37 -12.56 -13.17
CA GLY A 383 -1.30 -11.89 -13.89
C GLY A 383 -0.56 -10.80 -13.10
N THR A 384 -0.86 -10.66 -11.81
CA THR A 384 -0.09 -9.82 -10.88
C THR A 384 1.10 -10.58 -10.32
N MET A 385 2.09 -9.85 -9.81
CA MET A 385 3.32 -10.40 -9.24
C MET A 385 3.46 -10.05 -7.76
N MET A 386 3.87 -11.05 -6.97
CA MET A 386 4.36 -10.86 -5.61
C MET A 386 5.82 -11.32 -5.59
N ILE A 387 6.75 -10.38 -5.43
CA ILE A 387 8.19 -10.58 -5.60
C ILE A 387 8.86 -10.45 -4.23
N ALA A 388 9.49 -11.51 -3.74
CA ALA A 388 10.16 -11.47 -2.43
C ALA A 388 11.59 -10.91 -2.55
N GLU A 389 11.90 -9.88 -1.75
CA GLU A 389 13.30 -9.60 -1.38
C GLU A 389 13.65 -10.45 -0.17
N GLU A 390 14.22 -11.62 -0.43
CA GLU A 390 14.62 -12.60 0.57
C GLU A 390 16.03 -13.06 0.28
N SER A 391 16.99 -12.66 1.11
CA SER A 391 18.43 -12.82 0.88
C SER A 391 19.04 -14.05 1.56
N THR A 392 18.24 -14.86 2.27
CA THR A 392 18.70 -16.03 3.00
C THR A 392 18.47 -17.35 2.22
N ALA A 393 18.81 -18.46 2.85
CA ALA A 393 18.55 -19.80 2.35
C ALA A 393 17.13 -20.32 2.71
N TRP A 394 16.15 -19.46 2.89
CA TRP A 394 14.78 -19.89 3.17
C TRP A 394 14.24 -20.76 2.03
N PRO A 395 13.76 -21.97 2.31
CA PRO A 395 13.28 -22.88 1.28
C PRO A 395 11.89 -22.47 0.78
N MET A 396 11.57 -22.87 -0.46
CA MET A 396 10.22 -22.78 -1.04
C MET A 396 9.57 -21.39 -0.98
N VAL A 397 10.36 -20.31 -1.13
CA VAL A 397 9.82 -18.92 -1.15
C VAL A 397 8.76 -18.79 -2.24
N THR A 398 9.01 -19.36 -3.43
CA THR A 398 8.08 -19.35 -4.57
C THR A 398 7.26 -20.64 -4.68
N GLY A 399 7.39 -21.56 -3.72
CA GLY A 399 6.60 -22.78 -3.67
C GLY A 399 5.15 -22.49 -3.30
N ARG A 400 4.24 -23.37 -3.69
CA ARG A 400 2.83 -23.24 -3.39
C ARG A 400 2.56 -23.35 -1.88
N PRO A 401 1.60 -22.61 -1.32
CA PRO A 401 1.24 -22.72 0.10
C PRO A 401 0.83 -24.14 0.52
N GLU A 402 0.17 -24.91 -0.38
CA GLU A 402 -0.23 -26.31 -0.15
C GLU A 402 0.98 -27.24 -0.01
N ASP A 403 2.12 -26.89 -0.61
CA ASP A 403 3.39 -27.63 -0.55
C ASP A 403 4.34 -27.03 0.51
N ASP A 404 3.80 -26.30 1.46
CA ASP A 404 4.50 -25.59 2.54
C ASP A 404 5.40 -24.42 2.07
N GLY A 405 5.20 -23.94 0.84
CA GLY A 405 5.84 -22.74 0.31
C GLY A 405 5.18 -21.44 0.79
N LEU A 406 5.82 -20.30 0.53
CA LEU A 406 5.30 -18.98 0.90
C LEU A 406 4.35 -18.40 -0.15
N GLY A 407 4.32 -18.93 -1.37
CA GLY A 407 3.38 -18.54 -2.43
C GLY A 407 3.78 -17.28 -3.22
N PHE A 408 5.00 -16.77 -3.09
CA PHE A 408 5.47 -15.67 -3.94
C PHE A 408 5.57 -16.10 -5.41
N SER A 409 5.32 -15.18 -6.34
CA SER A 409 5.53 -15.44 -7.78
C SER A 409 7.01 -15.54 -8.11
N MET A 410 7.83 -14.68 -7.51
CA MET A 410 9.24 -14.53 -7.82
C MET A 410 10.04 -14.20 -6.55
N LYS A 411 11.35 -14.44 -6.63
CA LYS A 411 12.31 -14.02 -5.60
C LYS A 411 13.49 -13.32 -6.29
N TRP A 412 13.98 -12.22 -5.71
CA TRP A 412 15.24 -11.63 -6.13
C TRP A 412 16.40 -12.55 -5.82
N ASN A 413 17.26 -12.80 -6.82
CA ASN A 413 18.46 -13.59 -6.65
C ASN A 413 19.62 -12.68 -6.18
N MET A 414 19.67 -12.41 -4.89
CA MET A 414 20.69 -11.55 -4.28
C MET A 414 22.11 -12.12 -4.44
N GLY A 415 22.25 -13.47 -4.42
CA GLY A 415 23.53 -14.13 -4.65
C GLY A 415 24.09 -13.81 -6.05
N TRP A 416 23.27 -13.97 -7.09
CA TRP A 416 23.66 -13.61 -8.45
C TRP A 416 24.03 -12.12 -8.56
N MET A 417 23.29 -11.25 -7.92
CA MET A 417 23.59 -9.80 -7.91
C MET A 417 24.99 -9.54 -7.32
N HIS A 418 25.32 -10.13 -6.19
CA HIS A 418 26.61 -9.98 -5.55
C HIS A 418 27.73 -10.51 -6.44
N ASP A 419 27.59 -11.70 -6.98
CA ASP A 419 28.59 -12.35 -7.85
C ASP A 419 28.82 -11.51 -9.11
N PHE A 420 27.74 -11.03 -9.74
CA PHE A 420 27.82 -10.17 -10.91
C PHE A 420 28.52 -8.83 -10.61
N LEU A 421 28.20 -8.17 -9.50
CA LEU A 421 28.84 -6.92 -9.09
C LEU A 421 30.32 -7.14 -8.77
N GLU A 422 30.68 -8.19 -8.06
CA GLU A 422 32.08 -8.56 -7.80
C GLU A 422 32.86 -8.80 -9.09
N TYR A 423 32.27 -9.57 -10.03
CA TYR A 423 32.87 -9.77 -11.35
C TYR A 423 33.04 -8.45 -12.13
N MET A 424 32.04 -7.56 -12.10
CA MET A 424 32.10 -6.29 -12.83
C MET A 424 33.09 -5.29 -12.22
N LYS A 425 33.39 -5.38 -10.91
CA LYS A 425 34.45 -4.57 -10.25
C LYS A 425 35.87 -4.98 -10.68
N LEU A 426 36.05 -6.21 -11.20
CA LEU A 426 37.35 -6.63 -11.69
C LEU A 426 37.80 -5.78 -12.87
N ASP A 427 39.09 -5.44 -12.92
CA ASP A 427 39.69 -4.88 -14.12
C ASP A 427 39.39 -5.78 -15.32
N PRO A 428 38.94 -5.26 -16.47
CA PRO A 428 38.55 -6.02 -17.64
C PRO A 428 39.61 -7.05 -18.09
N TYR A 429 40.88 -6.74 -17.89
CA TYR A 429 41.98 -7.68 -18.20
C TYR A 429 41.91 -8.99 -17.40
N PHE A 430 41.47 -8.92 -16.14
CA PHE A 430 41.39 -10.10 -15.27
C PHE A 430 40.07 -10.86 -15.36
N ARG A 431 39.01 -10.30 -15.96
CA ARG A 431 37.69 -10.94 -16.07
C ARG A 431 37.76 -12.30 -16.76
N LYS A 432 38.55 -12.43 -17.81
CA LYS A 432 38.74 -13.69 -18.57
C LYS A 432 39.27 -14.86 -17.74
N TYR A 433 39.82 -14.62 -16.57
CA TYR A 433 40.32 -15.66 -15.67
C TYR A 433 39.34 -15.96 -14.50
N ASN A 434 38.19 -15.32 -14.46
CA ASN A 434 37.26 -15.40 -13.33
C ASN A 434 35.81 -15.73 -13.74
N HIS A 435 35.62 -16.31 -14.93
CA HIS A 435 34.27 -16.67 -15.41
C HIS A 435 33.61 -17.82 -14.61
N ASN A 436 34.39 -18.58 -13.84
CA ASN A 436 33.93 -19.76 -13.11
C ASN A 436 33.84 -19.51 -11.59
N LYS A 437 33.86 -18.25 -11.18
CA LYS A 437 33.73 -17.87 -9.76
C LYS A 437 32.31 -17.46 -9.44
#